data_b5b8a6fc7624d4171b08873986fd885c
#
_entry.id   b5b8a6fc7624d4171b08873986fd885c
#
_cell.length_a   1.000
_cell.length_b   1.000
_cell.length_c   1.000
_cell.angle_alpha   90.00
_cell.angle_beta   90.00
_cell.angle_gamma   90.00
#
_symmetry.space_group_name_H-M   'P 1'
#
loop_
_entity.id
_entity.type
_entity.pdbx_description
1 polymer ?
#
loop_
_entity_poly.entity_id
_entity_poly.type
_entity_poly.pdbx_seq_one_letter_code
_entity_poly.pdbx_strand_id
1 'polypeptide(L)'
;IRTWFFVALAPEGELSLSPDEAVAARWIRPADALALHANNGLSLFPPTWVTLEGLIGFVDAAAMVAATREAAPREFMSRSLASRKALLWEGDAAFETALDESPLPDEETTDRHRLDMSRLPWVYLREGTAL
;
A
#
# COMPACT_ATOMS: atom_id res chain seq x y z
N ILE A 1 -4.51 2.44 15.67
CA ILE A 1 -5.55 3.15 14.87
C ILE A 1 -6.04 2.17 13.82
N ARG A 2 -7.36 2.05 13.67
CA ARG A 2 -7.99 1.26 12.61
C ARG A 2 -8.43 2.22 11.50
N THR A 3 -7.94 1.99 10.29
CA THR A 3 -8.25 2.81 9.12
C THR A 3 -8.96 1.97 8.07
N TRP A 4 -10.03 2.51 7.49
CA TRP A 4 -10.77 1.87 6.40
C TRP A 4 -10.45 2.54 5.08
N PHE A 5 -10.13 1.74 4.07
CA PHE A 5 -9.96 2.19 2.71
C PHE A 5 -11.15 1.74 1.88
N PHE A 6 -11.80 2.66 1.22
CA PHE A 6 -12.94 2.41 0.35
C PHE A 6 -12.60 2.77 -1.09
N VAL A 7 -13.21 2.07 -2.02
CA VAL A 7 -13.20 2.42 -3.44
C VAL A 7 -14.61 2.72 -3.92
N ALA A 8 -14.75 3.74 -4.75
CA ALA A 8 -16.02 4.13 -5.35
C ALA A 8 -15.79 4.72 -6.75
N LEU A 9 -16.82 4.65 -7.59
CA LEU A 9 -16.84 5.46 -8.80
C LEU A 9 -17.03 6.91 -8.41
N ALA A 10 -16.24 7.79 -9.01
CA ALA A 10 -16.43 9.21 -8.82
C ALA A 10 -17.76 9.66 -9.44
N PRO A 11 -18.58 10.47 -8.75
CA PRO A 11 -19.75 11.08 -9.35
C PRO A 11 -19.34 12.07 -10.45
N GLU A 12 -20.27 12.36 -11.33
CA GLU A 12 -20.10 13.46 -12.27
C GLU A 12 -20.13 14.81 -11.50
N GLY A 13 -19.35 15.77 -11.96
CA GLY A 13 -19.30 17.12 -11.39
C GLY A 13 -17.92 17.53 -10.92
N GLU A 14 -17.83 18.72 -10.34
CA GLU A 14 -16.60 19.27 -9.79
C GLU A 14 -16.33 18.74 -8.38
N LEU A 15 -15.06 18.52 -8.09
CA LEU A 15 -14.62 18.16 -6.74
C LEU A 15 -14.64 19.40 -5.85
N SER A 16 -15.37 19.33 -4.75
CA SER A 16 -15.29 20.32 -3.68
C SER A 16 -14.35 19.81 -2.59
N LEU A 17 -13.26 20.53 -2.38
CA LEU A 17 -12.29 20.19 -1.36
C LEU A 17 -12.64 20.87 -0.04
N SER A 18 -12.46 20.14 1.07
CA SER A 18 -12.44 20.74 2.41
C SER A 18 -11.12 21.49 2.59
N PRO A 19 -11.12 22.82 2.77
CA PRO A 19 -9.88 23.60 2.88
C PRO A 19 -8.98 23.18 4.04
N ASP A 20 -9.57 22.59 5.09
CA ASP A 20 -8.84 22.15 6.27
C ASP A 20 -8.15 20.78 6.07
N GLU A 21 -8.58 20.02 5.06
CA GLU A 21 -8.09 18.65 4.83
C GLU A 21 -7.31 18.50 3.53
N ALA A 22 -7.61 19.30 2.50
CA ALA A 22 -6.99 19.15 1.19
C ALA A 22 -6.76 20.50 0.50
N VAL A 23 -5.55 20.75 0.07
CA VAL A 23 -5.14 21.97 -0.62
C VAL A 23 -5.22 21.85 -2.14
N ALA A 24 -5.21 20.63 -2.66
CA ALA A 24 -5.30 20.35 -4.09
C ALA A 24 -5.83 18.93 -4.34
N ALA A 25 -6.46 18.72 -5.48
CA ALA A 25 -6.81 17.40 -5.98
C ALA A 25 -6.46 17.30 -7.46
N ARG A 26 -6.09 16.10 -7.88
CA ARG A 26 -5.90 15.77 -9.28
C ARG A 26 -6.26 14.32 -9.54
N TRP A 27 -6.75 14.04 -10.72
CA TRP A 27 -6.93 12.68 -11.20
C TRP A 27 -5.59 12.09 -11.63
N ILE A 28 -5.27 10.91 -11.15
CA ILE A 28 -4.02 10.22 -11.48
C ILE A 28 -4.26 8.72 -11.49
N ARG A 29 -3.61 8.02 -12.40
CA ARG A 29 -3.62 6.55 -12.40
C ARG A 29 -2.75 6.01 -11.26
N PRO A 30 -3.11 4.88 -10.64
CA PRO A 30 -2.29 4.29 -9.57
C PRO A 30 -0.82 4.10 -9.95
N ALA A 31 -0.55 3.56 -11.14
CA ALA A 31 0.81 3.36 -11.62
C ALA A 31 1.60 4.69 -11.77
N ASP A 32 0.94 5.75 -12.26
CA ASP A 32 1.58 7.06 -12.43
C ASP A 32 1.87 7.72 -11.06
N ALA A 33 0.98 7.53 -10.09
CA ALA A 33 1.21 7.99 -8.71
C ALA A 33 2.43 7.31 -8.08
N LEU A 34 2.56 6.00 -8.25
CA LEU A 34 3.71 5.25 -7.76
C LEU A 34 5.01 5.61 -8.49
N ALA A 35 4.94 5.86 -9.81
CA ALA A 35 6.08 6.34 -10.57
C ALA A 35 6.55 7.73 -10.10
N LEU A 36 5.61 8.64 -9.81
CA LEU A 36 5.95 9.95 -9.23
C LEU A 36 6.60 9.79 -7.85
N HIS A 37 6.06 8.90 -7.00
CA HIS A 37 6.65 8.61 -5.71
C HIS A 37 8.08 8.07 -5.84
N ALA A 38 8.30 7.12 -6.75
CA ALA A 38 9.62 6.54 -7.02
C ALA A 38 10.67 7.59 -7.42
N ASN A 39 10.23 8.66 -8.09
CA ASN A 39 11.07 9.78 -8.52
C ASN A 39 11.04 10.98 -7.55
N ASN A 40 10.58 10.78 -6.32
CA ASN A 40 10.49 11.80 -5.28
C ASN A 40 9.59 13.01 -5.65
N GLY A 41 8.69 12.82 -6.61
CA GLY A 41 7.73 13.83 -7.05
C GLY A 41 6.38 13.81 -6.30
N LEU A 42 6.15 12.78 -5.51
CA LEU A 42 4.95 12.62 -4.68
C LEU A 42 5.31 11.89 -3.38
N SER A 43 4.90 12.44 -2.25
CA SER A 43 5.05 11.77 -0.96
C SER A 43 3.82 10.90 -0.68
N LEU A 44 4.03 9.62 -0.39
CA LEU A 44 2.99 8.67 -0.03
C LEU A 44 3.28 8.05 1.33
N PHE A 45 2.23 7.79 2.10
CA PHE A 45 2.32 6.95 3.27
C PHE A 45 2.22 5.46 2.88
N PRO A 46 2.85 4.55 3.63
CA PRO A 46 2.88 3.13 3.30
C PRO A 46 1.50 2.49 3.02
N PRO A 47 0.45 2.74 3.82
CA PRO A 47 -0.87 2.17 3.52
C PRO A 47 -1.44 2.65 2.17
N THR A 48 -1.26 3.93 1.86
CA THR A 48 -1.70 4.49 0.58
C THR A 48 -0.90 3.90 -0.58
N TRP A 49 0.42 3.77 -0.41
CA TRP A 49 1.29 3.19 -1.41
C TRP A 49 0.88 1.75 -1.76
N VAL A 50 0.68 0.89 -0.74
CA VAL A 50 0.28 -0.51 -0.93
C VAL A 50 -1.13 -0.62 -1.52
N THR A 51 -2.04 0.28 -1.13
CA THR A 51 -3.37 0.35 -1.72
C THR A 51 -3.29 0.65 -3.22
N LEU A 52 -2.51 1.66 -3.61
CA LEU A 52 -2.31 2.02 -5.02
C LEU A 52 -1.66 0.88 -5.81
N GLU A 53 -0.69 0.21 -5.24
CA GLU A 53 -0.04 -0.96 -5.85
C GLU A 53 -1.06 -2.06 -6.15
N GLY A 54 -1.93 -2.38 -5.20
CA GLY A 54 -3.00 -3.35 -5.39
C GLY A 54 -4.05 -2.98 -6.44
N LEU A 55 -4.08 -1.73 -6.89
CA LEU A 55 -5.02 -1.24 -7.91
C LEU A 55 -4.47 -1.25 -9.34
N ILE A 56 -3.16 -1.45 -9.54
CA ILE A 56 -2.52 -1.36 -10.87
C ILE A 56 -3.08 -2.39 -11.85
N GLY A 57 -3.47 -3.57 -11.37
CA GLY A 57 -3.94 -4.67 -12.23
C GLY A 57 -5.31 -4.49 -12.85
N PHE A 58 -6.08 -3.47 -12.43
CA PHE A 58 -7.42 -3.25 -12.96
C PHE A 58 -7.40 -2.41 -14.24
N VAL A 59 -8.20 -2.85 -15.21
CA VAL A 59 -8.32 -2.19 -16.52
C VAL A 59 -8.96 -0.80 -16.40
N ASP A 60 -9.91 -0.65 -15.49
CA ASP A 60 -10.61 0.60 -15.20
C ASP A 60 -11.20 0.60 -13.78
N ALA A 61 -11.76 1.74 -13.40
CA ALA A 61 -12.38 1.93 -12.08
C ALA A 61 -13.64 1.07 -11.88
N ALA A 62 -14.40 0.78 -12.92
CA ALA A 62 -15.60 -0.03 -12.82
C ALA A 62 -15.26 -1.49 -12.52
N ALA A 63 -14.25 -2.05 -13.19
CA ALA A 63 -13.73 -3.39 -12.93
C ALA A 63 -13.19 -3.51 -11.49
N MET A 64 -12.46 -2.50 -11.02
CA MET A 64 -11.96 -2.45 -9.65
C MET A 64 -13.09 -2.45 -8.62
N VAL A 65 -14.11 -1.59 -8.78
CA VAL A 65 -15.26 -1.51 -7.86
C VAL A 65 -16.06 -2.81 -7.87
N ALA A 66 -16.27 -3.43 -9.04
CA ALA A 66 -16.95 -4.71 -9.15
C ALA A 66 -16.20 -5.80 -8.38
N ALA A 67 -14.90 -5.96 -8.60
CA ALA A 67 -14.08 -6.94 -7.91
C ALA A 67 -14.06 -6.73 -6.38
N THR A 68 -14.00 -5.47 -5.94
CA THR A 68 -13.98 -5.12 -4.51
C THR A 68 -15.32 -5.44 -3.82
N ARG A 69 -16.45 -5.33 -4.53
CA ARG A 69 -17.78 -5.68 -3.98
C ARG A 69 -17.93 -7.17 -3.71
N GLU A 70 -17.27 -8.00 -4.49
CA GLU A 70 -17.33 -9.47 -4.38
C GLU A 70 -16.29 -10.02 -3.40
N ALA A 71 -15.23 -9.26 -3.12
CA ALA A 71 -14.17 -9.67 -2.23
C ALA A 71 -14.51 -9.36 -0.76
N ALA A 72 -14.05 -10.24 0.14
CA ALA A 72 -14.04 -9.90 1.56
C ALA A 72 -13.05 -8.77 1.84
N PRO A 73 -13.34 -7.87 2.81
CA PRO A 73 -12.37 -6.87 3.24
C PRO A 73 -11.07 -7.54 3.69
N ARG A 74 -9.95 -7.06 3.19
CA ARG A 74 -8.63 -7.50 3.66
C ARG A 74 -8.23 -6.69 4.88
N GLU A 75 -7.84 -7.37 5.94
CA GLU A 75 -7.27 -6.74 7.12
C GLU A 75 -5.75 -6.84 7.07
N PHE A 76 -5.08 -5.75 7.43
CA PHE A 76 -3.63 -5.68 7.50
C PHE A 76 -3.25 -5.25 8.91
N MET A 77 -2.66 -6.16 9.67
CA MET A 77 -2.01 -5.83 10.92
C MET A 77 -0.54 -5.57 10.61
N SER A 78 -0.06 -4.38 10.91
CA SER A 78 1.28 -3.97 10.54
C SER A 78 2.19 -3.81 11.75
N ARG A 79 3.48 -4.08 11.54
CA ARG A 79 4.57 -3.84 12.47
C ARG A 79 5.65 -3.02 11.78
N SER A 80 5.96 -1.86 12.34
CA SER A 80 7.00 -0.99 11.81
C SER A 80 8.36 -1.34 12.42
N LEU A 81 9.37 -1.43 11.57
CA LEU A 81 10.78 -1.50 11.92
C LEU A 81 11.44 -0.20 11.49
N ALA A 82 11.37 0.82 12.34
CA ALA A 82 11.73 2.19 11.99
C ALA A 82 13.21 2.35 11.63
N SER A 83 14.13 1.69 12.34
CA SER A 83 15.56 1.72 12.07
C SER A 83 15.91 1.13 10.70
N ARG A 84 15.10 0.22 10.19
CA ARG A 84 15.28 -0.44 8.89
C ARG A 84 14.44 0.16 7.77
N LYS A 85 13.59 1.12 8.12
CA LYS A 85 12.61 1.69 7.18
C LYS A 85 11.81 0.57 6.48
N ALA A 86 11.33 -0.39 7.27
CA ALA A 86 10.54 -1.51 6.79
C ALA A 86 9.21 -1.59 7.53
N LEU A 87 8.18 -2.03 6.82
CA LEU A 87 6.87 -2.34 7.38
C LEU A 87 6.55 -3.79 7.06
N LEU A 88 6.26 -4.58 8.09
CA LEU A 88 5.88 -5.98 7.98
C LEU A 88 4.38 -6.11 8.26
N TRP A 89 3.74 -7.06 7.60
CA TRP A 89 2.37 -7.45 7.87
C TRP A 89 2.28 -8.89 8.34
N GLU A 90 1.17 -9.21 8.97
CA GLU A 90 0.83 -10.59 9.32
C GLU A 90 0.97 -11.51 8.08
N GLY A 91 1.55 -12.69 8.28
CA GLY A 91 1.96 -13.59 7.19
C GLY A 91 3.42 -13.44 6.75
N ASP A 92 4.15 -12.42 7.23
CA ASP A 92 5.60 -12.37 7.07
C ASP A 92 6.28 -13.26 8.12
N ALA A 93 7.22 -14.09 7.70
CA ALA A 93 7.94 -15.02 8.59
C ALA A 93 8.64 -14.30 9.76
N ALA A 94 8.99 -13.04 9.59
CA ALA A 94 9.63 -12.21 10.61
C ALA A 94 8.63 -11.39 11.45
N PHE A 95 7.33 -11.45 11.17
CA PHE A 95 6.35 -10.56 11.78
C PHE A 95 6.36 -10.62 13.31
N GLU A 96 6.42 -11.83 13.89
CA GLU A 96 6.39 -12.02 15.34
C GLU A 96 7.75 -11.80 16.01
N THR A 97 8.84 -12.10 15.31
CA THR A 97 10.17 -12.23 15.89
C THR A 97 11.12 -11.08 15.59
N ALA A 98 10.86 -10.32 14.51
CA ALA A 98 11.74 -9.21 14.14
C ALA A 98 11.76 -8.13 15.22
N LEU A 99 12.94 -7.85 15.71
CA LEU A 99 13.24 -6.65 16.49
C LEU A 99 13.74 -5.56 15.55
N ASP A 100 13.58 -4.31 15.95
CA ASP A 100 13.93 -3.17 15.10
C ASP A 100 15.41 -3.19 14.63
N GLU A 101 16.30 -3.76 15.44
CA GLU A 101 17.72 -3.87 15.13
C GLU A 101 18.15 -5.24 14.59
N SER A 102 17.25 -6.24 14.58
CA SER A 102 17.58 -7.59 14.10
C SER A 102 17.70 -7.64 12.58
N PRO A 103 18.61 -8.46 12.01
CA PRO A 103 18.56 -8.74 10.58
C PRO A 103 17.21 -9.35 10.22
N LEU A 104 16.61 -8.84 9.12
CA LEU A 104 15.47 -9.54 8.54
C LEU A 104 15.97 -10.89 8.03
N PRO A 105 15.17 -11.97 8.17
CA PRO A 105 15.55 -13.27 7.65
C PRO A 105 15.95 -13.17 6.18
N ASP A 106 17.06 -13.82 5.83
CA ASP A 106 17.60 -13.87 4.48
C ASP A 106 16.62 -14.48 3.47
N GLU A 107 16.99 -14.44 2.20
CA GLU A 107 16.17 -14.74 1.03
C GLU A 107 15.58 -16.17 0.97
N GLU A 108 15.97 -17.08 1.85
CA GLU A 108 15.50 -18.46 1.85
C GLU A 108 14.10 -18.66 2.51
N THR A 109 13.54 -17.65 3.16
CA THR A 109 12.19 -17.73 3.72
C THR A 109 11.14 -17.38 2.68
N THR A 110 10.23 -18.31 2.40
CA THR A 110 9.21 -18.21 1.36
C THR A 110 8.04 -17.29 1.72
N ASP A 111 7.83 -17.03 3.02
CA ASP A 111 6.68 -16.24 3.46
C ASP A 111 7.10 -14.80 3.72
N ARG A 112 6.82 -13.93 2.74
CA ARG A 112 7.12 -12.50 2.82
C ARG A 112 5.86 -11.68 2.63
N HIS A 113 5.65 -10.75 3.55
CA HIS A 113 4.62 -9.73 3.44
C HIS A 113 5.16 -8.44 4.06
N ARG A 114 5.98 -7.73 3.28
CA ARG A 114 6.70 -6.55 3.77
C ARG A 114 6.88 -5.47 2.71
N LEU A 115 7.04 -4.24 3.17
CA LEU A 115 7.42 -3.09 2.37
C LEU A 115 8.79 -2.60 2.82
N ASP A 116 9.77 -2.66 1.94
CA ASP A 116 11.08 -2.04 2.12
C ASP A 116 11.02 -0.59 1.64
N MET A 117 11.26 0.32 2.57
CA MET A 117 11.25 1.76 2.36
C MET A 117 12.64 2.39 2.54
N SER A 118 13.68 1.57 2.59
CA SER A 118 15.05 2.03 2.82
C SER A 118 15.57 2.94 1.70
N ARG A 119 15.05 2.77 0.51
CA ARG A 119 15.40 3.56 -0.70
C ARG A 119 14.20 3.65 -1.65
N LEU A 120 14.23 4.60 -2.55
CA LEU A 120 13.30 4.68 -3.67
C LEU A 120 13.85 3.92 -4.90
N PRO A 121 12.99 3.28 -5.68
CA PRO A 121 11.58 2.99 -5.38
C PRO A 121 11.43 2.04 -4.20
N TRP A 122 10.34 2.17 -3.44
CA TRP A 122 9.99 1.19 -2.41
C TRP A 122 9.71 -0.18 -3.04
N VAL A 123 10.01 -1.23 -2.29
CA VAL A 123 9.82 -2.61 -2.75
C VAL A 123 8.80 -3.31 -1.86
N TYR A 124 7.71 -3.74 -2.46
CA TYR A 124 6.70 -4.55 -1.77
C TYR A 124 6.89 -6.02 -2.13
N LEU A 125 7.13 -6.83 -1.12
CA LEU A 125 7.28 -8.26 -1.25
C LEU A 125 6.07 -8.93 -0.63
N ARG A 126 5.37 -9.72 -1.43
CA ARG A 126 4.26 -10.57 -1.01
C ARG A 126 4.42 -11.93 -1.69
N GLU A 127 5.08 -12.83 -0.99
CA GLU A 127 5.34 -14.21 -1.42
C GLU A 127 4.77 -15.16 -0.37
N GLY A 128 4.33 -16.34 -0.79
CA GLY A 128 3.67 -17.31 0.07
C GLY A 128 2.19 -17.47 -0.25
N THR A 129 1.48 -18.21 0.57
CA THR A 129 0.07 -18.55 0.34
C THR A 129 -0.77 -17.27 0.22
N ALA A 130 -1.33 -17.06 -0.95
CA ALA A 130 -2.32 -16.01 -1.15
C ALA A 130 -3.51 -16.28 -0.22
N LEU A 131 -3.75 -15.36 0.70
CA LEU A 131 -5.02 -15.30 1.42
C LEU A 131 -6.09 -14.72 0.51
#